data_fd92563ac19f12c008fd6b90391e1ada
#
_entry.id   fd92563ac19f12c008fd6b90391e1ada
#
_cell.length_a   1.000
_cell.length_b   1.000
_cell.length_c   1.000
_cell.angle_alpha   90.00
_cell.angle_beta   90.00
_cell.angle_gamma   90.00
#
_symmetry.space_group_name_H-M   'P 1'
#
loop_
_entity.id
_entity.type
_entity.pdbx_description
1 polymer ?
#
loop_
_entity_poly.entity_id
_entity_poly.type
_entity_poly.pdbx_seq_one_letter_code
_entity_poly.pdbx_strand_id
1 'polypeptide(L)'
;HGISAEQEKEKTNIFKLLAKAPSAFWTVGLVQFFCWAAFMFMWTYTNGSIALNVFDAPLNGTVLDTTSIQYQEAGNWVGIYFAIQAVGSVLWAMVIPMFKNKKMAYIVSLVLGGIGFMSIFFIHDQYMLFVSFLLIGCAWAAMLALPFTILTNALTGGHMGTYLGLFNGTICIPQIVAAALGGSILKMLTPEGGVAPEVEMLFIAGVLLIVGAVCVFIIKEKDKPKVEA
;
A
#
# COMPACT_ATOMS: atom_id res chain seq x y z
N HIS A 1 32.61 19.26 -24.58
CA HIS A 1 31.86 19.37 -23.33
C HIS A 1 32.32 18.24 -22.43
N GLY A 2 33.44 18.47 -21.69
CA GLY A 2 33.96 17.53 -20.73
C GLY A 2 33.06 17.51 -19.50
N ILE A 3 32.47 16.35 -19.22
CA ILE A 3 31.98 16.02 -17.90
C ILE A 3 33.17 16.11 -16.97
N SER A 4 33.12 16.97 -15.94
CA SER A 4 34.26 17.15 -15.05
C SER A 4 34.65 15.82 -14.40
N ALA A 5 35.97 15.60 -14.20
CA ALA A 5 36.47 14.38 -13.55
C ALA A 5 35.87 14.13 -12.14
N GLU A 6 35.29 15.16 -11.53
CA GLU A 6 34.50 15.08 -10.29
C GLU A 6 33.13 14.40 -10.51
N GLN A 7 32.50 14.62 -11.67
CA GLN A 7 31.25 13.94 -12.04
C GLN A 7 31.49 12.47 -12.44
N GLU A 8 32.66 12.12 -12.95
CA GLU A 8 33.01 10.72 -13.20
C GLU A 8 33.37 9.96 -11.92
N LYS A 9 33.89 10.63 -10.90
CA LYS A 9 34.07 10.03 -9.56
C LYS A 9 32.75 9.79 -8.83
N GLU A 10 31.68 10.41 -9.25
CA GLU A 10 30.30 10.23 -8.76
C GLU A 10 29.54 9.07 -9.43
N LYS A 11 30.16 8.19 -10.18
CA LYS A 11 29.62 6.83 -10.37
C LYS A 11 29.65 6.13 -9.02
N THR A 12 28.88 6.66 -8.14
CA THR A 12 28.79 6.24 -6.75
C THR A 12 28.28 4.80 -6.75
N ASN A 13 29.09 3.92 -6.20
CA ASN A 13 28.69 2.54 -6.02
C ASN A 13 27.39 2.50 -5.22
N ILE A 14 26.28 2.14 -5.87
CA ILE A 14 24.92 2.07 -5.29
C ILE A 14 24.94 1.27 -3.99
N PHE A 15 25.73 0.20 -3.92
CA PHE A 15 25.89 -0.61 -2.70
C PHE A 15 26.51 0.18 -1.55
N LYS A 16 27.47 1.07 -1.81
CA LYS A 16 28.04 1.96 -0.78
C LYS A 16 27.04 2.99 -0.29
N LEU A 17 26.20 3.53 -1.19
CA LEU A 17 25.13 4.45 -0.82
C LEU A 17 24.09 3.76 0.05
N LEU A 18 23.66 2.57 -0.31
CA LEU A 18 22.72 1.77 0.49
C LEU A 18 23.29 1.45 1.87
N ALA A 19 24.57 1.06 1.95
CA ALA A 19 25.23 0.78 3.23
C ALA A 19 25.34 2.02 4.14
N LYS A 20 25.39 3.22 3.57
CA LYS A 20 25.44 4.50 4.28
C LYS A 20 24.06 5.18 4.43
N ALA A 21 22.99 4.55 3.93
CA ALA A 21 21.66 5.11 4.00
C ALA A 21 21.23 5.33 5.45
N PRO A 22 20.54 6.44 5.75
CA PRO A 22 20.03 6.70 7.09
C PRO A 22 19.05 5.61 7.53
N SER A 23 18.94 5.39 8.84
CA SER A 23 18.04 4.37 9.38
C SER A 23 16.59 4.56 8.92
N ALA A 24 16.16 5.82 8.70
CA ALA A 24 14.85 6.14 8.17
C ALA A 24 14.60 5.54 6.77
N PHE A 25 15.62 5.45 5.92
CA PHE A 25 15.50 4.80 4.61
C PHE A 25 15.02 3.35 4.74
N TRP A 26 15.60 2.59 5.65
CA TRP A 26 15.29 1.18 5.85
C TRP A 26 13.99 0.98 6.62
N THR A 27 13.75 1.76 7.66
CA THR A 27 12.54 1.62 8.50
C THR A 27 11.28 2.08 7.76
N VAL A 28 11.35 3.19 7.05
CA VAL A 28 10.25 3.62 6.18
C VAL A 28 10.06 2.66 5.02
N GLY A 29 11.17 2.14 4.46
CA GLY A 29 11.15 1.11 3.42
C GLY A 29 10.43 -0.17 3.86
N LEU A 30 10.62 -0.58 5.12
CA LEU A 30 9.92 -1.74 5.69
C LEU A 30 8.40 -1.50 5.77
N VAL A 31 7.98 -0.31 6.20
CA VAL A 31 6.55 0.06 6.20
C VAL A 31 5.98 0.05 4.77
N GLN A 32 6.72 0.62 3.83
CA GLN A 32 6.35 0.62 2.40
C GLN A 32 6.20 -0.81 1.85
N PHE A 33 7.06 -1.74 2.27
CA PHE A 33 6.98 -3.13 1.84
C PHE A 33 5.60 -3.72 2.14
N PHE A 34 5.12 -3.62 3.37
CA PHE A 34 3.82 -4.15 3.77
C PHE A 34 2.66 -3.40 3.10
N CYS A 35 2.75 -2.08 3.01
CA CYS A 35 1.69 -1.26 2.42
C CYS A 35 1.50 -1.53 0.93
N TRP A 36 2.57 -1.55 0.16
CA TRP A 36 2.48 -1.77 -1.29
C TRP A 36 2.13 -3.22 -1.64
N ALA A 37 2.56 -4.19 -0.84
CA ALA A 37 2.09 -5.57 -0.97
C ALA A 37 0.58 -5.68 -0.75
N ALA A 38 0.03 -4.97 0.25
CA ALA A 38 -1.41 -4.92 0.51
C ALA A 38 -2.19 -4.36 -0.69
N PHE A 39 -1.74 -3.24 -1.25
CA PHE A 39 -2.40 -2.64 -2.41
C PHE A 39 -2.26 -3.47 -3.69
N MET A 40 -1.16 -4.19 -3.85
CA MET A 40 -1.05 -5.16 -4.96
C MET A 40 -2.11 -6.25 -4.85
N PHE A 41 -2.39 -6.75 -3.66
CA PHE A 41 -3.49 -7.68 -3.43
C PHE A 41 -4.86 -7.04 -3.71
N MET A 42 -5.05 -5.77 -3.37
CA MET A 42 -6.27 -5.03 -3.71
C MET A 42 -6.51 -5.03 -5.22
N TRP A 43 -5.53 -4.65 -6.01
CA TRP A 43 -5.68 -4.58 -7.47
C TRP A 43 -5.89 -5.95 -8.10
N THR A 44 -5.29 -7.00 -7.53
CA THR A 44 -5.38 -8.35 -8.07
C THR A 44 -6.68 -9.05 -7.71
N TYR A 45 -7.16 -8.90 -6.46
CA TYR A 45 -8.22 -9.76 -5.92
C TYR A 45 -9.56 -9.07 -5.66
N THR A 46 -9.66 -7.75 -5.81
CA THR A 46 -10.90 -7.02 -5.51
C THR A 46 -12.04 -7.44 -6.44
N ASN A 47 -11.79 -7.57 -7.73
CA ASN A 47 -12.87 -7.88 -8.68
C ASN A 47 -13.49 -9.26 -8.42
N GLY A 48 -12.67 -10.28 -8.25
CA GLY A 48 -13.16 -11.62 -7.92
C GLY A 48 -13.87 -11.70 -6.56
N SER A 49 -13.35 -10.97 -5.57
CA SER A 49 -13.99 -10.88 -4.25
C SER A 49 -15.38 -10.27 -4.31
N ILE A 50 -15.54 -9.16 -5.01
CA ILE A 50 -16.83 -8.49 -5.18
C ILE A 50 -17.79 -9.32 -6.01
N ALA A 51 -17.29 -9.93 -7.09
CA ALA A 51 -18.10 -10.79 -7.96
C ALA A 51 -18.71 -11.96 -7.18
N LEU A 52 -17.93 -12.63 -6.34
CA LEU A 52 -18.42 -13.75 -5.53
C LEU A 52 -19.30 -13.31 -4.36
N ASN A 53 -18.82 -12.35 -3.57
CA ASN A 53 -19.41 -12.07 -2.26
C ASN A 53 -20.58 -11.08 -2.29
N VAL A 54 -20.71 -10.32 -3.35
CA VAL A 54 -21.74 -9.27 -3.47
C VAL A 54 -22.71 -9.55 -4.59
N PHE A 55 -22.22 -10.05 -5.73
CA PHE A 55 -23.03 -10.24 -6.92
C PHE A 55 -23.35 -11.70 -7.24
N ASP A 56 -22.93 -12.64 -6.38
CA ASP A 56 -23.19 -14.08 -6.56
C ASP A 56 -22.89 -14.57 -7.99
N ALA A 57 -21.75 -14.15 -8.53
CA ALA A 57 -21.36 -14.50 -9.89
C ALA A 57 -21.26 -16.02 -10.07
N PRO A 58 -21.78 -16.56 -11.20
CA PRO A 58 -21.81 -18.00 -11.43
C PRO A 58 -20.39 -18.56 -11.59
N LEU A 59 -20.29 -19.85 -11.35
CA LEU A 59 -19.06 -20.62 -11.44
C LEU A 59 -19.12 -21.61 -12.59
N ASN A 60 -18.00 -21.75 -13.29
CA ASN A 60 -17.72 -22.85 -14.20
C ASN A 60 -16.85 -23.88 -13.47
N GLY A 61 -17.48 -24.87 -12.83
CA GLY A 61 -16.80 -25.76 -11.89
C GLY A 61 -16.37 -25.02 -10.62
N THR A 62 -15.07 -24.87 -10.41
CA THR A 62 -14.48 -24.15 -9.26
C THR A 62 -13.97 -22.76 -9.60
N VAL A 63 -14.16 -22.31 -10.84
CA VAL A 63 -13.64 -21.03 -11.35
C VAL A 63 -14.79 -20.08 -11.65
N LEU A 64 -14.59 -18.79 -11.34
CA LEU A 64 -15.54 -17.74 -11.68
C LEU A 64 -15.77 -17.65 -13.19
N ASP A 65 -17.04 -17.57 -13.59
CA ASP A 65 -17.40 -17.27 -14.97
C ASP A 65 -17.22 -15.77 -15.24
N THR A 66 -16.07 -15.43 -15.79
CA THR A 66 -15.71 -14.05 -16.13
C THR A 66 -16.54 -13.46 -17.28
N THR A 67 -17.33 -14.29 -17.98
CA THR A 67 -18.23 -13.85 -19.05
C THR A 67 -19.64 -13.54 -18.56
N SER A 68 -19.95 -13.87 -17.32
CA SER A 68 -21.26 -13.64 -16.71
C SER A 68 -21.58 -12.15 -16.55
N ILE A 69 -22.86 -11.83 -16.60
CA ILE A 69 -23.35 -10.45 -16.39
C ILE A 69 -22.97 -9.98 -14.97
N GLN A 70 -23.08 -10.84 -13.98
CA GLN A 70 -22.74 -10.54 -12.59
C GLN A 70 -21.27 -10.20 -12.42
N TYR A 71 -20.37 -10.92 -13.10
CA TYR A 71 -18.94 -10.59 -13.08
C TYR A 71 -18.65 -9.23 -13.72
N GLN A 72 -19.31 -8.93 -14.84
CA GLN A 72 -19.15 -7.62 -15.51
C GLN A 72 -19.72 -6.49 -14.66
N GLU A 73 -20.85 -6.70 -14.00
CA GLU A 73 -21.42 -5.73 -13.07
C GLU A 73 -20.50 -5.49 -11.86
N ALA A 74 -19.94 -6.55 -11.30
CA ALA A 74 -18.93 -6.43 -10.26
C ALA A 74 -17.75 -5.56 -10.70
N GLY A 75 -17.25 -5.73 -11.92
CA GLY A 75 -16.19 -4.91 -12.49
C GLY A 75 -16.55 -3.42 -12.57
N ASN A 76 -17.78 -3.11 -12.93
CA ASN A 76 -18.28 -1.73 -12.94
C ASN A 76 -18.31 -1.13 -11.52
N TRP A 77 -18.77 -1.89 -10.54
CA TRP A 77 -18.79 -1.45 -9.14
C TRP A 77 -17.38 -1.32 -8.55
N VAL A 78 -16.44 -2.16 -8.93
CA VAL A 78 -15.03 -2.01 -8.54
C VAL A 78 -14.47 -0.67 -9.03
N GLY A 79 -14.81 -0.25 -10.24
CA GLY A 79 -14.47 1.08 -10.74
C GLY A 79 -15.05 2.20 -9.85
N ILE A 80 -16.30 2.05 -9.42
CA ILE A 80 -16.96 2.99 -8.50
C ILE A 80 -16.25 2.99 -7.14
N TYR A 81 -15.91 1.82 -6.58
CA TYR A 81 -15.19 1.73 -5.31
C TYR A 81 -13.81 2.39 -5.36
N PHE A 82 -13.09 2.25 -6.44
CA PHE A 82 -11.80 2.94 -6.61
C PHE A 82 -11.97 4.45 -6.74
N ALA A 83 -13.05 4.92 -7.34
CA ALA A 83 -13.41 6.35 -7.33
C ALA A 83 -13.73 6.84 -5.91
N ILE A 84 -14.49 6.08 -5.14
CA ILE A 84 -14.77 6.38 -3.72
C ILE A 84 -13.48 6.40 -2.90
N GLN A 85 -12.59 5.45 -3.12
CA GLN A 85 -11.26 5.44 -2.51
C GLN A 85 -10.47 6.72 -2.83
N ALA A 86 -10.50 7.17 -4.07
CA ALA A 86 -9.84 8.41 -4.48
C ALA A 86 -10.44 9.63 -3.75
N VAL A 87 -11.76 9.70 -3.62
CA VAL A 87 -12.44 10.75 -2.85
C VAL A 87 -12.02 10.70 -1.38
N GLY A 88 -12.02 9.52 -0.77
CA GLY A 88 -11.55 9.31 0.60
C GLY A 88 -10.10 9.75 0.80
N SER A 89 -9.26 9.47 -0.18
CA SER A 89 -7.85 9.86 -0.19
C SER A 89 -7.69 11.39 -0.21
N VAL A 90 -8.42 12.09 -1.05
CA VAL A 90 -8.39 13.56 -1.12
C VAL A 90 -8.86 14.18 0.20
N LEU A 91 -9.98 13.71 0.74
CA LEU A 91 -10.50 14.22 2.01
C LEU A 91 -9.52 13.96 3.16
N TRP A 92 -8.93 12.78 3.21
CA TRP A 92 -7.96 12.45 4.26
C TRP A 92 -6.63 13.19 4.12
N ALA A 93 -6.21 13.49 2.90
CA ALA A 93 -5.03 14.33 2.66
C ALA A 93 -5.17 15.73 3.27
N MET A 94 -6.40 16.24 3.40
CA MET A 94 -6.68 17.51 4.09
C MET A 94 -6.61 17.36 5.62
N VAL A 95 -6.83 16.15 6.15
CA VAL A 95 -6.78 15.86 7.59
C VAL A 95 -5.35 15.58 8.06
N ILE A 96 -4.53 14.94 7.25
CA ILE A 96 -3.14 14.56 7.62
C ILE A 96 -2.32 15.75 8.20
N PRO A 97 -2.33 16.96 7.63
CA PRO A 97 -1.58 18.09 8.17
C PRO A 97 -2.03 18.55 9.56
N MET A 98 -3.24 18.17 9.99
CA MET A 98 -3.78 18.52 11.32
C MET A 98 -3.13 17.71 12.44
N PHE A 99 -2.47 16.59 12.12
CA PHE A 99 -1.73 15.81 13.10
C PHE A 99 -0.43 16.53 13.49
N LYS A 100 -0.20 16.68 14.77
CA LYS A 100 1.05 17.26 15.30
C LYS A 100 2.25 16.35 15.06
N ASN A 101 2.04 15.04 15.02
CA ASN A 101 3.06 14.01 14.83
C ASN A 101 2.79 13.23 13.54
N LYS A 102 3.75 13.26 12.60
CA LYS A 102 3.64 12.56 11.31
C LYS A 102 3.56 11.04 11.47
N LYS A 103 4.28 10.47 12.45
CA LYS A 103 4.21 9.04 12.73
C LYS A 103 2.81 8.63 13.18
N MET A 104 2.19 9.43 14.04
CA MET A 104 0.82 9.16 14.48
C MET A 104 -0.16 9.29 13.32
N ALA A 105 -0.02 10.29 12.45
CA ALA A 105 -0.81 10.41 11.24
C ALA A 105 -0.67 9.17 10.36
N TYR A 106 0.54 8.66 10.21
CA TYR A 106 0.83 7.48 9.41
C TYR A 106 0.20 6.20 10.02
N ILE A 107 0.37 5.99 11.32
CA ILE A 107 -0.21 4.85 12.04
C ILE A 107 -1.73 4.84 11.93
N VAL A 108 -2.39 5.95 12.24
CA VAL A 108 -3.85 6.08 12.19
C VAL A 108 -4.36 5.82 10.77
N SER A 109 -3.71 6.37 9.77
CA SER A 109 -4.09 6.19 8.36
C SER A 109 -4.00 4.73 7.93
N LEU A 110 -2.93 4.03 8.29
CA LEU A 110 -2.75 2.62 7.94
C LEU A 110 -3.71 1.71 8.71
N VAL A 111 -3.99 2.02 9.97
CA VAL A 111 -4.99 1.27 10.75
C VAL A 111 -6.38 1.43 10.15
N LEU A 112 -6.78 2.64 9.77
CA LEU A 112 -8.07 2.88 9.10
C LEU A 112 -8.16 2.11 7.77
N GLY A 113 -7.12 2.14 6.96
CA GLY A 113 -7.06 1.37 5.72
C GLY A 113 -7.11 -0.14 5.95
N GLY A 114 -6.41 -0.63 6.97
CA GLY A 114 -6.44 -2.02 7.37
C GLY A 114 -7.83 -2.49 7.80
N ILE A 115 -8.52 -1.69 8.60
CA ILE A 115 -9.92 -1.93 8.97
C ILE A 115 -10.81 -1.92 7.73
N GLY A 116 -10.59 -1.00 6.80
CA GLY A 116 -11.31 -0.93 5.53
C GLY A 116 -11.18 -2.22 4.72
N PHE A 117 -9.97 -2.73 4.54
CA PHE A 117 -9.74 -4.01 3.86
C PHE A 117 -10.38 -5.20 4.57
N MET A 118 -10.18 -5.32 5.88
CA MET A 118 -10.75 -6.42 6.65
C MET A 118 -12.27 -6.39 6.67
N SER A 119 -12.89 -5.21 6.64
CA SER A 119 -14.35 -5.06 6.63
C SER A 119 -15.00 -5.61 5.36
N ILE A 120 -14.29 -5.65 4.22
CA ILE A 120 -14.81 -6.21 2.97
C ILE A 120 -15.18 -7.68 3.13
N PHE A 121 -14.46 -8.42 3.96
CA PHE A 121 -14.75 -9.83 4.26
C PHE A 121 -16.14 -10.03 4.86
N PHE A 122 -16.61 -9.07 5.65
CA PHE A 122 -17.87 -9.16 6.40
C PHE A 122 -19.05 -8.48 5.70
N ILE A 123 -18.80 -7.63 4.70
CA ILE A 123 -19.82 -6.81 4.06
C ILE A 123 -20.19 -7.44 2.72
N HIS A 124 -21.47 -7.74 2.54
CA HIS A 124 -22.04 -8.31 1.32
C HIS A 124 -22.95 -7.33 0.57
N ASP A 125 -23.11 -6.12 1.07
CA ASP A 125 -23.93 -5.07 0.45
C ASP A 125 -23.04 -4.11 -0.34
N GLN A 126 -23.41 -3.87 -1.59
CA GLN A 126 -22.62 -3.03 -2.53
C GLN A 126 -22.49 -1.56 -2.07
N TYR A 127 -23.47 -1.03 -1.36
CA TYR A 127 -23.44 0.37 -0.91
C TYR A 127 -22.67 0.53 0.40
N MET A 128 -22.77 -0.43 1.31
CA MET A 128 -21.99 -0.42 2.55
C MET A 128 -20.49 -0.51 2.32
N LEU A 129 -20.06 -1.11 1.22
CA LEU A 129 -18.64 -1.15 0.82
C LEU A 129 -18.06 0.23 0.52
N PHE A 130 -18.85 1.26 0.29
CA PHE A 130 -18.36 2.63 0.18
C PHE A 130 -17.59 3.07 1.42
N VAL A 131 -18.03 2.69 2.60
CA VAL A 131 -17.32 2.96 3.86
C VAL A 131 -15.96 2.27 3.86
N SER A 132 -15.90 1.00 3.46
CA SER A 132 -14.64 0.25 3.36
C SER A 132 -13.63 0.95 2.47
N PHE A 133 -14.03 1.38 1.28
CA PHE A 133 -13.13 2.02 0.33
C PHE A 133 -12.78 3.48 0.69
N LEU A 134 -13.66 4.20 1.39
CA LEU A 134 -13.29 5.49 2.00
C LEU A 134 -12.14 5.31 3.00
N LEU A 135 -12.21 4.30 3.86
CA LEU A 135 -11.17 3.99 4.84
C LEU A 135 -9.86 3.56 4.16
N ILE A 136 -9.93 2.75 3.10
CA ILE A 136 -8.76 2.38 2.30
C ILE A 136 -8.11 3.62 1.69
N GLY A 137 -8.89 4.60 1.27
CA GLY A 137 -8.42 5.89 0.77
C GLY A 137 -7.56 6.65 1.79
N CYS A 138 -7.84 6.51 3.09
CA CYS A 138 -7.01 7.11 4.14
C CYS A 138 -5.58 6.55 4.13
N ALA A 139 -5.42 5.22 4.02
CA ALA A 139 -4.11 4.61 3.89
C ALA A 139 -3.40 5.03 2.59
N TRP A 140 -4.13 5.08 1.50
CA TRP A 140 -3.59 5.50 0.21
C TRP A 140 -3.00 6.92 0.26
N ALA A 141 -3.73 7.89 0.85
CA ALA A 141 -3.24 9.25 1.02
C ALA A 141 -1.94 9.30 1.83
N ALA A 142 -1.87 8.57 2.93
CA ALA A 142 -0.69 8.52 3.79
C ALA A 142 0.50 7.86 3.09
N MET A 143 0.28 6.79 2.35
CA MET A 143 1.32 6.07 1.61
C MET A 143 1.97 6.93 0.52
N LEU A 144 1.23 7.83 -0.09
CA LEU A 144 1.77 8.73 -1.12
C LEU A 144 2.52 9.93 -0.52
N ALA A 145 2.09 10.43 0.63
CA ALA A 145 2.61 11.67 1.20
C ALA A 145 3.71 11.46 2.25
N LEU A 146 3.48 10.61 3.23
CA LEU A 146 4.28 10.56 4.46
C LEU A 146 5.65 9.87 4.30
N PRO A 147 5.83 8.77 3.57
CA PRO A 147 7.11 8.12 3.42
C PRO A 147 8.18 9.04 2.84
N PHE A 148 7.85 9.73 1.77
CA PHE A 148 8.77 10.68 1.13
C PHE A 148 9.07 11.88 2.01
N THR A 149 8.08 12.39 2.73
CA THR A 149 8.28 13.50 3.67
C THR A 149 9.21 13.11 4.81
N ILE A 150 9.02 11.93 5.40
CA ILE A 150 9.88 11.43 6.49
C ILE A 150 11.30 11.19 5.96
N LEU A 151 11.42 10.57 4.80
CA LEU A 151 12.71 10.27 4.20
C LEU A 151 13.49 11.55 3.86
N THR A 152 12.86 12.51 3.18
CA THR A 152 13.52 13.76 2.79
C THR A 152 13.98 14.57 4.00
N ASN A 153 13.25 14.53 5.10
CA ASN A 153 13.67 15.18 6.35
C ASN A 153 14.89 14.48 7.00
N ALA A 154 15.08 13.19 6.74
CA ALA A 154 16.21 12.43 7.26
C ALA A 154 17.46 12.51 6.37
N LEU A 155 17.29 12.80 5.08
CA LEU A 155 18.39 12.94 4.13
C LEU A 155 19.03 14.32 4.29
N THR A 156 20.32 14.33 4.62
CA THR A 156 21.13 15.56 4.71
C THR A 156 22.33 15.42 3.80
N GLY A 157 22.55 16.40 2.90
CA GLY A 157 23.71 16.44 2.03
C GLY A 157 23.45 16.07 0.57
N GLY A 158 24.52 15.73 -0.16
CA GLY A 158 24.47 15.31 -1.56
C GLY A 158 23.75 13.98 -1.75
N HIS A 159 23.43 13.61 -2.96
CA HIS A 159 22.79 12.33 -3.33
C HIS A 159 21.30 12.18 -2.96
N MET A 160 20.59 13.23 -2.56
CA MET A 160 19.16 13.15 -2.23
C MET A 160 18.35 12.52 -3.37
N GLY A 161 18.56 12.96 -4.61
CA GLY A 161 17.88 12.41 -5.78
C GLY A 161 18.15 10.91 -5.99
N THR A 162 19.39 10.49 -5.77
CA THR A 162 19.77 9.07 -5.87
C THR A 162 19.09 8.23 -4.79
N TYR A 163 19.06 8.71 -3.55
CA TYR A 163 18.36 8.02 -2.47
C TYR A 163 16.84 7.94 -2.73
N LEU A 164 16.23 9.00 -3.22
CA LEU A 164 14.80 8.99 -3.59
C LEU A 164 14.53 8.01 -4.75
N GLY A 165 15.43 7.95 -5.72
CA GLY A 165 15.37 6.97 -6.81
C GLY A 165 15.45 5.53 -6.31
N LEU A 166 16.42 5.24 -5.42
CA LEU A 166 16.56 3.92 -4.79
C LEU A 166 15.37 3.57 -3.90
N PHE A 167 14.79 4.56 -3.24
CA PHE A 167 13.61 4.37 -2.40
C PHE A 167 12.37 3.93 -3.20
N ASN A 168 12.30 4.25 -4.49
CA ASN A 168 11.25 3.69 -5.35
C ASN A 168 11.31 2.16 -5.42
N GLY A 169 12.44 1.55 -5.15
CA GLY A 169 12.55 0.10 -4.97
C GLY A 169 11.65 -0.44 -3.85
N THR A 170 11.42 0.35 -2.80
CA THR A 170 10.51 -0.01 -1.70
C THR A 170 9.03 -0.01 -2.11
N ILE A 171 8.71 0.56 -3.26
CA ILE A 171 7.40 0.52 -3.90
C ILE A 171 7.30 -0.68 -4.85
N CYS A 172 8.30 -0.90 -5.68
CA CYS A 172 8.29 -1.92 -6.73
C CYS A 172 8.53 -3.33 -6.18
N ILE A 173 9.51 -3.50 -5.30
CA ILE A 173 9.88 -4.82 -4.75
C ILE A 173 8.70 -5.51 -4.05
N PRO A 174 7.96 -4.87 -3.13
CA PRO A 174 6.82 -5.52 -2.49
C PRO A 174 5.72 -5.91 -3.47
N GLN A 175 5.49 -5.15 -4.52
CA GLN A 175 4.51 -5.48 -5.55
C GLN A 175 4.94 -6.73 -6.34
N ILE A 176 6.22 -6.84 -6.68
CA ILE A 176 6.78 -8.04 -7.34
C ILE A 176 6.65 -9.25 -6.43
N VAL A 177 7.02 -9.13 -5.16
CA VAL A 177 6.91 -10.21 -4.17
C VAL A 177 5.45 -10.62 -3.97
N ALA A 178 4.55 -9.65 -3.82
CA ALA A 178 3.11 -9.91 -3.67
C ALA A 178 2.53 -10.60 -4.90
N ALA A 179 2.91 -10.15 -6.10
CA ALA A 179 2.47 -10.79 -7.35
C ALA A 179 2.97 -12.23 -7.48
N ALA A 180 4.23 -12.48 -7.10
CA ALA A 180 4.84 -13.81 -7.16
C ALA A 180 4.26 -14.78 -6.13
N LEU A 181 4.00 -14.32 -4.91
CA LEU A 181 3.54 -15.17 -3.81
C LEU A 181 2.01 -15.25 -3.69
N GLY A 182 1.28 -14.24 -4.18
CA GLY A 182 -0.17 -14.14 -4.00
C GLY A 182 -0.93 -15.34 -4.50
N GLY A 183 -0.59 -15.82 -5.69
CA GLY A 183 -1.21 -17.04 -6.26
C GLY A 183 -0.96 -18.28 -5.42
N SER A 184 0.23 -18.44 -4.86
CA SER A 184 0.57 -19.56 -3.97
C SER A 184 -0.20 -19.48 -2.65
N ILE A 185 -0.31 -18.29 -2.06
CA ILE A 185 -1.09 -18.06 -0.85
C ILE A 185 -2.57 -18.39 -1.10
N LEU A 186 -3.13 -17.86 -2.19
CA LEU A 186 -4.53 -18.12 -2.56
C LEU A 186 -4.77 -19.63 -2.75
N LYS A 187 -3.85 -20.33 -3.41
CA LYS A 187 -3.94 -21.79 -3.59
C LYS A 187 -3.93 -22.53 -2.25
N MET A 188 -3.12 -22.10 -1.28
CA MET A 188 -3.08 -22.69 0.06
C MET A 188 -4.38 -22.48 0.83
N LEU A 189 -5.07 -21.36 0.60
CA LEU A 189 -6.35 -21.04 1.23
C LEU A 189 -7.53 -21.73 0.53
N THR A 190 -7.35 -22.19 -0.70
CA THR A 190 -8.43 -22.80 -1.49
C THR A 190 -8.69 -24.23 -1.01
N PRO A 191 -9.94 -24.57 -0.59
CA PRO A 191 -10.31 -25.93 -0.22
C PRO A 191 -10.17 -26.88 -1.41
N GLU A 192 -9.89 -28.14 -1.15
CA GLU A 192 -9.86 -29.17 -2.21
C GLU A 192 -11.22 -29.25 -2.93
N GLY A 193 -11.21 -29.07 -4.26
CA GLY A 193 -12.43 -29.03 -5.06
C GLY A 193 -13.33 -27.81 -4.82
N GLY A 194 -12.86 -26.85 -4.07
CA GLY A 194 -13.57 -25.61 -3.76
C GLY A 194 -13.16 -24.42 -4.62
N VAL A 195 -13.81 -23.29 -4.37
CA VAL A 195 -13.56 -22.01 -5.04
C VAL A 195 -12.46 -21.24 -4.29
N ALA A 196 -11.58 -20.57 -5.03
CA ALA A 196 -10.54 -19.72 -4.46
C ALA A 196 -11.16 -18.55 -3.68
N PRO A 197 -10.85 -18.40 -2.37
CA PRO A 197 -11.46 -17.38 -1.52
C PRO A 197 -10.72 -16.04 -1.67
N GLU A 198 -10.91 -15.36 -2.79
CA GLU A 198 -10.16 -14.11 -3.08
C GLU A 198 -10.40 -13.02 -2.02
N VAL A 199 -11.56 -13.02 -1.37
CA VAL A 199 -11.84 -12.05 -0.29
C VAL A 199 -10.92 -12.23 0.91
N GLU A 200 -10.41 -13.43 1.17
CA GLU A 200 -9.42 -13.67 2.23
C GLU A 200 -8.09 -12.97 1.91
N MET A 201 -7.75 -12.83 0.63
CA MET A 201 -6.58 -12.07 0.22
C MET A 201 -6.72 -10.58 0.55
N LEU A 202 -7.93 -10.02 0.47
CA LEU A 202 -8.20 -8.64 0.91
C LEU A 202 -8.14 -8.51 2.43
N PHE A 203 -8.56 -9.52 3.17
CA PHE A 203 -8.38 -9.56 4.63
C PHE A 203 -6.90 -9.57 5.00
N ILE A 204 -6.09 -10.38 4.31
CA ILE A 204 -4.63 -10.41 4.47
C ILE A 204 -4.02 -9.03 4.14
N ALA A 205 -4.51 -8.36 3.10
CA ALA A 205 -4.08 -6.99 2.77
C ALA A 205 -4.33 -6.04 3.95
N GLY A 206 -5.46 -6.16 4.62
CA GLY A 206 -5.76 -5.40 5.84
C GLY A 206 -4.78 -5.70 6.97
N VAL A 207 -4.46 -6.96 7.19
CA VAL A 207 -3.45 -7.39 8.18
C VAL A 207 -2.08 -6.82 7.83
N LEU A 208 -1.67 -6.83 6.56
CA LEU A 208 -0.40 -6.24 6.12
C LEU A 208 -0.33 -4.75 6.42
N LEU A 209 -1.41 -3.99 6.23
CA LEU A 209 -1.46 -2.57 6.61
C LEU A 209 -1.32 -2.38 8.13
N ILE A 210 -1.94 -3.23 8.94
CA ILE A 210 -1.79 -3.18 10.40
C ILE A 210 -0.35 -3.49 10.81
N VAL A 211 0.29 -4.49 10.20
CA VAL A 211 1.71 -4.78 10.42
C VAL A 211 2.58 -3.59 10.02
N GLY A 212 2.28 -2.96 8.89
CA GLY A 212 2.92 -1.71 8.46
C GLY A 212 2.77 -0.60 9.50
N ALA A 213 1.58 -0.42 10.07
CA ALA A 213 1.32 0.55 11.13
C ALA A 213 2.16 0.28 12.38
N VAL A 214 2.29 -0.98 12.79
CA VAL A 214 3.18 -1.37 13.91
C VAL A 214 4.64 -1.04 13.57
N CYS A 215 5.08 -1.30 12.35
CA CYS A 215 6.44 -0.98 11.92
C CYS A 215 6.74 0.53 11.93
N VAL A 216 5.74 1.40 11.82
CA VAL A 216 5.94 2.85 11.92
C VAL A 216 6.55 3.26 13.27
N PHE A 217 6.26 2.56 14.35
CA PHE A 217 6.85 2.83 15.66
C PHE A 217 8.38 2.74 15.68
N ILE A 218 8.97 1.96 14.77
CA ILE A 218 10.44 1.78 14.68
C ILE A 218 11.11 2.99 14.03
N ILE A 219 10.38 3.81 13.30
CA ILE A 219 10.93 4.97 12.59
C ILE A 219 11.41 5.98 13.62
N LYS A 220 12.69 6.35 13.55
CA LYS A 220 13.27 7.42 14.34
C LYS A 220 13.20 8.71 13.55
N GLU A 221 12.39 9.66 13.99
CA GLU A 221 12.41 11.02 13.47
C GLU A 221 13.61 11.75 14.09
N LYS A 222 14.39 12.48 13.26
CA LYS A 222 15.33 13.44 13.80
C LYS A 222 14.53 14.60 14.38
N ASP A 223 14.73 14.92 15.64
CA ASP A 223 14.25 16.17 16.23
C ASP A 223 14.75 17.31 15.35
N LYS A 224 13.83 18.17 14.89
CA LYS A 224 14.22 19.41 14.26
C LYS A 224 15.07 20.18 15.29
N PRO A 225 16.25 20.72 14.93
CA PRO A 225 16.94 21.61 15.82
C PRO A 225 15.95 22.71 16.23
N LYS A 226 15.75 22.87 17.54
CA LYS A 226 14.97 23.99 18.08
C LYS A 226 15.61 25.27 17.51
N VAL A 227 14.88 25.96 16.65
CA VAL A 227 15.26 27.32 16.27
C VAL A 227 15.10 28.10 17.56
N GLU A 228 16.21 28.41 18.21
CA GLU A 228 16.23 29.38 19.31
C GLU A 228 15.78 30.73 18.74
N ALA A 229 14.69 31.22 19.31
CA ALA A 229 14.07 32.48 18.96
C ALA A 229 14.90 33.65 19.51
#